data_69b40e7cada36ba4ccbc1c80b20b7f5d
#
_entry.id   69b40e7cada36ba4ccbc1c80b20b7f5d
#
_cell.length_a   1.000
_cell.length_b   1.000
_cell.length_c   1.000
_cell.angle_alpha   90.00
_cell.angle_beta   90.00
_cell.angle_gamma   90.00
#
_symmetry.space_group_name_H-M   'P 1'
#
loop_
_entity.id
_entity.type
_entity.pdbx_description
1 polymer ?
#
loop_
_entity_poly.entity_id
_entity_poly.type
_entity_poly.pdbx_seq_one_letter_code
_entity_poly.pdbx_strand_id
1 'polypeptide(L)'
;MNDTHPTGPLVPPPIPPPPPPGYPSGRPLGELPEEREPIPNAVAAVEAILRQPRRVMYQLRQPGSGGLIAGMLFVAVLCSVVYGVVVGTFSGGVQLWAAPVKIAGGLLISALICLPSLYIFACLSGSQARLAEIFGLVAGLLALMTILLIGFAPVAWLFSQSTESLAWMGALHLIFWGIATVFGLRFLNAGFSHTQARSNAGFNTWVVIFVLVVLQMTTALRPIVGTAETLLPEEKKFFVSHWVDCLKLPKPKARD
;
A
#
# COMPACT_ATOMS: atom_id res chain seq x y z
N MET A 1 -72.98 -12.26 -10.67
CA MET A 1 -71.79 -11.57 -10.18
C MET A 1 -70.62 -12.05 -11.01
N ASN A 2 -70.23 -11.25 -12.01
CA ASN A 2 -69.14 -11.53 -12.91
C ASN A 2 -68.03 -10.51 -12.59
N ASP A 3 -67.01 -10.93 -11.89
CA ASP A 3 -65.79 -10.16 -11.67
C ASP A 3 -64.87 -10.34 -12.90
N THR A 4 -65.00 -9.46 -13.89
CA THR A 4 -64.05 -9.33 -14.97
C THR A 4 -62.90 -8.43 -14.50
N HIS A 5 -61.77 -9.05 -14.08
CA HIS A 5 -60.51 -8.35 -13.93
C HIS A 5 -60.05 -7.82 -15.31
N PRO A 6 -59.75 -6.55 -15.46
CA PRO A 6 -59.14 -6.02 -16.68
C PRO A 6 -57.65 -6.46 -16.72
N THR A 7 -57.33 -7.43 -17.55
CA THR A 7 -55.94 -7.71 -17.96
C THR A 7 -55.47 -6.63 -18.91
N GLY A 8 -54.99 -5.52 -18.32
CA GLY A 8 -54.21 -4.53 -19.06
C GLY A 8 -52.85 -5.14 -19.46
N PRO A 9 -52.30 -4.78 -20.63
CA PRO A 9 -50.99 -5.28 -21.04
C PRO A 9 -49.96 -4.90 -19.96
N LEU A 10 -49.20 -5.92 -19.52
CA LEU A 10 -48.07 -5.72 -18.59
C LEU A 10 -47.04 -4.78 -19.25
N VAL A 11 -47.06 -3.52 -18.85
CA VAL A 11 -46.00 -2.57 -19.25
C VAL A 11 -44.71 -3.06 -18.60
N PRO A 12 -43.68 -3.42 -19.38
CA PRO A 12 -42.40 -3.79 -18.81
C PRO A 12 -41.87 -2.67 -17.96
N PRO A 13 -41.21 -2.95 -16.81
CA PRO A 13 -40.63 -1.91 -15.94
C PRO A 13 -39.69 -1.03 -16.78
N PRO A 14 -39.69 0.29 -16.55
CA PRO A 14 -38.85 1.22 -17.29
C PRO A 14 -37.38 0.81 -17.15
N ILE A 15 -36.71 0.69 -18.29
CA ILE A 15 -35.26 0.42 -18.34
C ILE A 15 -34.58 1.58 -17.60
N PRO A 16 -33.76 1.31 -16.56
CA PRO A 16 -33.03 2.37 -15.89
C PRO A 16 -32.18 3.14 -16.89
N PRO A 17 -32.09 4.48 -16.77
CA PRO A 17 -31.29 5.28 -17.69
C PRO A 17 -29.84 4.79 -17.69
N PRO A 18 -29.16 4.80 -18.87
CA PRO A 18 -27.77 4.41 -18.97
C PRO A 18 -26.94 5.29 -18.02
N PRO A 19 -25.93 4.70 -17.35
CA PRO A 19 -25.06 5.47 -16.47
C PRO A 19 -24.39 6.60 -17.27
N PRO A 20 -24.20 7.80 -16.65
CA PRO A 20 -23.56 8.91 -17.31
C PRO A 20 -22.17 8.53 -17.82
N PRO A 21 -21.72 9.05 -18.98
CA PRO A 21 -20.42 8.74 -19.54
C PRO A 21 -19.31 9.15 -18.56
N GLY A 22 -18.44 8.21 -18.20
CA GLY A 22 -17.34 8.40 -17.24
C GLY A 22 -17.46 7.60 -15.94
N TYR A 23 -18.57 6.89 -15.71
CA TYR A 23 -18.64 5.92 -14.60
C TYR A 23 -17.82 4.67 -14.92
N PRO A 24 -16.92 4.23 -14.00
CA PRO A 24 -16.24 2.95 -14.19
C PRO A 24 -17.27 1.83 -14.31
N SER A 25 -17.20 1.09 -15.39
CA SER A 25 -18.09 -0.03 -15.72
C SER A 25 -17.83 -1.26 -14.82
N GLY A 26 -17.71 -1.03 -13.51
CA GLY A 26 -17.51 -2.07 -12.51
C GLY A 26 -18.78 -2.35 -11.73
N ARG A 27 -19.03 -3.62 -11.38
CA ARG A 27 -20.12 -4.02 -10.50
C ARG A 27 -20.08 -3.21 -9.20
N PRO A 28 -21.19 -2.62 -8.71
CA PRO A 28 -21.23 -1.88 -7.45
C PRO A 28 -20.71 -2.71 -6.28
N LEU A 29 -20.12 -2.04 -5.29
CA LEU A 29 -19.69 -2.72 -4.06
C LEU A 29 -20.89 -3.13 -3.22
N GLY A 30 -20.85 -4.34 -2.65
CA GLY A 30 -21.90 -4.89 -1.78
C GLY A 30 -23.00 -5.65 -2.52
N GLU A 31 -22.86 -5.91 -3.81
CA GLU A 31 -23.79 -6.81 -4.53
C GLU A 31 -23.62 -8.28 -4.10
N LEU A 32 -22.39 -8.71 -3.84
CA LEU A 32 -22.12 -10.06 -3.40
C LEU A 32 -22.33 -10.20 -1.89
N PRO A 33 -22.99 -11.29 -1.42
CA PRO A 33 -23.16 -11.54 0.03
C PRO A 33 -21.82 -11.57 0.77
N GLU A 34 -20.78 -12.13 0.17
CA GLU A 34 -19.43 -12.25 0.73
C GLU A 34 -18.78 -10.88 1.02
N GLU A 35 -19.12 -9.84 0.22
CA GLU A 35 -18.60 -8.48 0.44
C GLU A 35 -19.18 -7.84 1.71
N ARG A 36 -20.37 -8.27 2.14
CA ARG A 36 -21.09 -7.72 3.29
C ARG A 36 -20.70 -8.37 4.62
N GLU A 37 -20.04 -9.52 4.57
CA GLU A 37 -19.61 -10.18 5.80
C GLU A 37 -18.66 -9.30 6.61
N PRO A 38 -18.87 -9.14 7.93
CA PRO A 38 -17.99 -8.33 8.78
C PRO A 38 -16.59 -8.94 8.87
N ILE A 39 -15.58 -8.10 9.00
CA ILE A 39 -14.18 -8.48 9.21
C ILE A 39 -13.87 -8.30 10.70
N PRO A 40 -13.89 -9.37 11.51
CA PRO A 40 -13.91 -9.25 12.97
C PRO A 40 -12.55 -8.96 13.60
N ASN A 41 -11.44 -9.34 12.93
CA ASN A 41 -10.10 -9.25 13.52
C ASN A 41 -9.02 -9.03 12.47
N ALA A 42 -7.79 -8.80 12.94
CA ALA A 42 -6.64 -8.52 12.07
C ALA A 42 -6.28 -9.70 11.13
N VAL A 43 -6.47 -10.95 11.56
CA VAL A 43 -6.21 -12.13 10.72
C VAL A 43 -7.22 -12.22 9.58
N ALA A 44 -8.51 -12.00 9.88
CA ALA A 44 -9.54 -11.90 8.85
C ALA A 44 -9.30 -10.72 7.90
N ALA A 45 -8.72 -9.61 8.39
CA ALA A 45 -8.34 -8.49 7.53
C ALA A 45 -7.20 -8.85 6.57
N VAL A 46 -6.20 -9.62 7.01
CA VAL A 46 -5.13 -10.14 6.15
C VAL A 46 -5.71 -11.06 5.08
N GLU A 47 -6.59 -12.00 5.44
CA GLU A 47 -7.23 -12.88 4.47
C GLU A 47 -8.09 -12.10 3.48
N ALA A 48 -8.90 -11.16 3.97
CA ALA A 48 -9.78 -10.35 3.12
C ALA A 48 -8.99 -9.48 2.14
N ILE A 49 -7.87 -8.85 2.57
CA ILE A 49 -7.09 -7.98 1.70
C ILE A 49 -6.37 -8.77 0.59
N LEU A 50 -5.98 -10.02 0.85
CA LEU A 50 -5.31 -10.88 -0.11
C LEU A 50 -6.27 -11.57 -1.08
N ARG A 51 -7.45 -12.01 -0.61
CA ARG A 51 -8.38 -12.84 -1.38
C ARG A 51 -9.62 -12.10 -1.85
N GLN A 52 -10.10 -11.15 -1.04
CA GLN A 52 -11.37 -10.46 -1.24
C GLN A 52 -11.22 -8.94 -1.05
N PRO A 53 -10.38 -8.24 -1.82
CA PRO A 53 -10.11 -6.82 -1.63
C PRO A 53 -11.39 -5.97 -1.70
N ARG A 54 -12.39 -6.36 -2.49
CA ARG A 54 -13.69 -5.69 -2.57
C ARG A 54 -14.46 -5.70 -1.25
N ARG A 55 -14.34 -6.78 -0.46
CA ARG A 55 -14.91 -6.86 0.89
C ARG A 55 -14.32 -5.80 1.81
N VAL A 56 -12.97 -5.63 1.78
CA VAL A 56 -12.30 -4.56 2.54
C VAL A 56 -12.81 -3.18 2.09
N MET A 57 -12.88 -2.92 0.78
CA MET A 57 -13.37 -1.66 0.23
C MET A 57 -14.83 -1.37 0.63
N TYR A 58 -15.70 -2.38 0.64
CA TYR A 58 -17.07 -2.26 1.10
C TYR A 58 -17.15 -1.92 2.59
N GLN A 59 -16.39 -2.64 3.43
CA GLN A 59 -16.39 -2.45 4.88
C GLN A 59 -15.82 -1.07 5.28
N LEU A 60 -14.86 -0.53 4.53
CA LEU A 60 -14.32 0.82 4.77
C LEU A 60 -15.36 1.93 4.59
N ARG A 61 -16.41 1.69 3.80
CA ARG A 61 -17.53 2.63 3.60
C ARG A 61 -18.57 2.58 4.69
N GLN A 62 -18.61 1.51 5.47
CA GLN A 62 -19.57 1.34 6.53
C GLN A 62 -19.25 2.23 7.74
N PRO A 63 -20.28 2.68 8.49
CA PRO A 63 -20.06 3.30 9.78
C PRO A 63 -19.32 2.34 10.72
N GLY A 64 -18.33 2.82 11.46
CA GLY A 64 -17.58 1.98 12.40
C GLY A 64 -16.36 1.26 11.81
N SER A 65 -15.92 1.60 10.60
CA SER A 65 -14.73 1.02 9.95
C SER A 65 -13.40 1.26 10.72
N GLY A 66 -13.40 2.04 11.78
CA GLY A 66 -12.19 2.37 12.56
C GLY A 66 -11.45 1.14 13.10
N GLY A 67 -12.18 0.10 13.54
CA GLY A 67 -11.57 -1.16 13.99
C GLY A 67 -10.82 -1.90 12.87
N LEU A 68 -11.38 -1.93 11.66
CA LEU A 68 -10.73 -2.51 10.49
C LEU A 68 -9.47 -1.72 10.11
N ILE A 69 -9.55 -0.38 10.11
CA ILE A 69 -8.42 0.51 9.81
C ILE A 69 -7.30 0.29 10.82
N ALA A 70 -7.61 0.27 12.12
CA ALA A 70 -6.64 0.00 13.18
C ALA A 70 -6.01 -1.40 13.03
N GLY A 71 -6.80 -2.42 12.70
CA GLY A 71 -6.31 -3.77 12.42
C GLY A 71 -5.33 -3.82 11.25
N MET A 72 -5.65 -3.15 10.14
CA MET A 72 -4.76 -3.06 8.97
C MET A 72 -3.46 -2.32 9.30
N LEU A 73 -3.52 -1.20 10.04
CA LEU A 73 -2.33 -0.49 10.47
C LEU A 73 -1.48 -1.32 11.43
N PHE A 74 -2.10 -2.03 12.35
CA PHE A 74 -1.39 -2.95 13.24
C PHE A 74 -0.64 -4.03 12.46
N VAL A 75 -1.29 -4.65 11.48
CA VAL A 75 -0.66 -5.64 10.58
C VAL A 75 0.49 -4.98 9.81
N ALA A 76 0.30 -3.78 9.27
CA ALA A 76 1.34 -3.06 8.52
C ALA A 76 2.58 -2.79 9.38
N VAL A 77 2.39 -2.34 10.62
CA VAL A 77 3.50 -2.11 11.57
C VAL A 77 4.18 -3.41 11.94
N LEU A 78 3.42 -4.43 12.33
CA LEU A 78 3.96 -5.72 12.73
C LEU A 78 4.80 -6.35 11.62
N CYS A 79 4.25 -6.42 10.40
CA CYS A 79 4.92 -6.98 9.24
C CYS A 79 6.18 -6.17 8.87
N SER A 80 6.12 -4.84 8.92
CA SER A 80 7.28 -4.01 8.61
C SER A 80 8.40 -4.14 9.65
N VAL A 81 8.06 -4.30 10.93
CA VAL A 81 9.03 -4.57 11.98
C VAL A 81 9.71 -5.94 11.77
N VAL A 82 8.93 -6.99 11.52
CA VAL A 82 9.48 -8.34 11.26
C VAL A 82 10.37 -8.34 10.02
N TYR A 83 9.93 -7.73 8.92
CA TYR A 83 10.75 -7.58 7.72
C TYR A 83 12.01 -6.77 7.99
N GLY A 84 11.91 -5.71 8.80
CA GLY A 84 13.03 -4.89 9.22
C GLY A 84 14.09 -5.65 10.03
N VAL A 85 13.65 -6.59 10.89
CA VAL A 85 14.59 -7.51 11.58
C VAL A 85 15.36 -8.35 10.57
N VAL A 86 14.66 -8.92 9.56
CA VAL A 86 15.32 -9.71 8.51
C VAL A 86 16.34 -8.87 7.74
N VAL A 87 16.01 -7.62 7.39
CA VAL A 87 16.96 -6.69 6.76
C VAL A 87 18.13 -6.38 7.69
N GLY A 88 17.87 -6.18 8.97
CA GLY A 88 18.88 -5.87 10.00
C GLY A 88 19.86 -7.02 10.26
N THR A 89 19.45 -8.29 10.05
CA THR A 89 20.35 -9.44 10.23
C THR A 89 21.52 -9.45 9.25
N PHE A 90 21.37 -8.87 8.06
CA PHE A 90 22.46 -8.73 7.09
C PHE A 90 23.62 -7.88 7.62
N SER A 91 23.30 -6.79 8.30
CA SER A 91 24.31 -5.82 8.79
C SER A 91 24.75 -6.09 10.23
N GLY A 92 23.94 -6.78 11.02
CA GLY A 92 24.19 -7.09 12.43
C GLY A 92 24.25 -5.86 13.35
N GLY A 93 24.65 -6.07 14.62
CA GLY A 93 24.90 -5.02 15.59
C GLY A 93 23.70 -4.07 15.80
N VAL A 94 23.96 -2.78 15.78
CA VAL A 94 22.95 -1.73 15.97
C VAL A 94 21.84 -1.77 14.93
N GLN A 95 22.12 -2.22 13.71
CA GLN A 95 21.14 -2.28 12.62
C GLN A 95 20.00 -3.28 12.88
N LEU A 96 20.21 -4.28 13.73
CA LEU A 96 19.16 -5.22 14.12
C LEU A 96 17.95 -4.52 14.75
N TRP A 97 18.16 -3.42 15.44
CA TRP A 97 17.12 -2.58 16.04
C TRP A 97 16.78 -1.36 15.20
N ALA A 98 17.77 -0.78 14.54
CA ALA A 98 17.60 0.44 13.77
C ALA A 98 16.80 0.18 12.48
N ALA A 99 17.04 -0.92 11.77
CA ALA A 99 16.35 -1.22 10.52
C ALA A 99 14.83 -1.42 10.70
N PRO A 100 14.32 -2.18 11.69
CA PRO A 100 12.88 -2.27 11.95
C PRO A 100 12.23 -0.92 12.19
N VAL A 101 12.83 -0.07 13.03
CA VAL A 101 12.30 1.25 13.36
C VAL A 101 12.30 2.17 12.14
N LYS A 102 13.37 2.15 11.35
CA LYS A 102 13.51 2.96 10.14
C LYS A 102 12.51 2.53 9.06
N ILE A 103 12.32 1.24 8.84
CA ILE A 103 11.40 0.71 7.83
C ILE A 103 9.95 1.00 8.24
N ALA A 104 9.55 0.64 9.46
CA ALA A 104 8.20 0.89 9.94
C ALA A 104 7.89 2.40 10.03
N GLY A 105 8.78 3.18 10.64
CA GLY A 105 8.63 4.62 10.80
C GLY A 105 8.64 5.34 9.45
N GLY A 106 9.59 5.01 8.57
CA GLY A 106 9.69 5.59 7.23
C GLY A 106 8.44 5.38 6.40
N LEU A 107 7.88 4.16 6.43
CA LEU A 107 6.66 3.82 5.70
C LEU A 107 5.45 4.61 6.23
N LEU A 108 5.26 4.63 7.56
CA LEU A 108 4.15 5.34 8.19
C LEU A 108 4.25 6.85 7.97
N ILE A 109 5.43 7.43 8.13
CA ILE A 109 5.65 8.87 7.93
C ILE A 109 5.42 9.24 6.46
N SER A 110 5.91 8.44 5.50
CA SER A 110 5.65 8.65 4.07
C SER A 110 4.16 8.65 3.75
N ALA A 111 3.42 7.69 4.30
CA ALA A 111 1.98 7.61 4.12
C ALA A 111 1.26 8.80 4.75
N LEU A 112 1.66 9.21 5.96
CA LEU A 112 1.08 10.34 6.67
C LEU A 112 1.30 11.67 5.91
N ILE A 113 2.51 11.88 5.36
CA ILE A 113 2.83 13.06 4.54
C ILE A 113 2.01 13.06 3.24
N CYS A 114 1.83 11.90 2.61
CA CYS A 114 1.12 11.79 1.34
C CYS A 114 -0.41 11.73 1.49
N LEU A 115 -0.95 11.46 2.68
CA LEU A 115 -2.39 11.36 2.92
C LEU A 115 -3.16 12.64 2.60
N PRO A 116 -2.74 13.84 3.07
CA PRO A 116 -3.47 15.07 2.77
C PRO A 116 -3.54 15.36 1.27
N SER A 117 -2.44 15.13 0.55
CA SER A 117 -2.40 15.33 -0.92
C SER A 117 -3.33 14.35 -1.65
N LEU A 118 -3.40 13.07 -1.22
CA LEU A 118 -4.35 12.11 -1.78
C LEU A 118 -5.80 12.58 -1.60
N TYR A 119 -6.14 13.05 -0.39
CA TYR A 119 -7.47 13.53 -0.11
C TYR A 119 -7.85 14.76 -0.96
N ILE A 120 -6.92 15.71 -1.11
CA ILE A 120 -7.11 16.89 -1.97
C ILE A 120 -7.35 16.46 -3.43
N PHE A 121 -6.50 15.56 -3.97
CA PHE A 121 -6.69 15.06 -5.34
C PHE A 121 -7.98 14.26 -5.50
N ALA A 122 -8.42 13.52 -4.48
CA ALA A 122 -9.71 12.85 -4.47
C ALA A 122 -10.86 13.87 -4.60
N CYS A 123 -10.86 14.92 -3.77
CA CYS A 123 -11.85 15.98 -3.81
C CYS A 123 -11.86 16.71 -5.17
N LEU A 124 -10.68 17.06 -5.70
CA LEU A 124 -10.55 17.70 -7.02
C LEU A 124 -11.06 16.81 -8.17
N SER A 125 -10.92 15.50 -8.03
CA SER A 125 -11.45 14.52 -8.99
C SER A 125 -12.97 14.30 -8.85
N GLY A 126 -13.66 14.99 -7.93
CA GLY A 126 -15.09 14.87 -7.69
C GLY A 126 -15.48 13.62 -6.88
N SER A 127 -14.55 13.03 -6.15
CA SER A 127 -14.80 11.89 -5.27
C SER A 127 -15.71 12.30 -4.09
N GLN A 128 -16.65 11.41 -3.75
CA GLN A 128 -17.54 11.54 -2.59
C GLN A 128 -16.99 10.79 -1.35
N ALA A 129 -15.75 10.31 -1.40
CA ALA A 129 -15.15 9.54 -0.32
C ALA A 129 -14.92 10.41 0.93
N ARG A 130 -15.22 9.86 2.10
CA ARG A 130 -14.89 10.48 3.39
C ARG A 130 -13.39 10.36 3.65
N LEU A 131 -12.83 11.29 4.43
CA LEU A 131 -11.43 11.21 4.85
C LEU A 131 -11.07 9.86 5.50
N ALA A 132 -11.96 9.31 6.32
CA ALA A 132 -11.79 8.01 6.94
C ALA A 132 -11.70 6.86 5.91
N GLU A 133 -12.47 6.93 4.82
CA GLU A 133 -12.42 5.95 3.73
C GLU A 133 -11.06 6.02 3.01
N ILE A 134 -10.61 7.24 2.65
CA ILE A 134 -9.29 7.45 2.04
C ILE A 134 -8.16 6.97 2.97
N PHE A 135 -8.24 7.30 4.25
CA PHE A 135 -7.29 6.82 5.26
C PHE A 135 -7.28 5.29 5.36
N GLY A 136 -8.47 4.67 5.34
CA GLY A 136 -8.62 3.22 5.32
C GLY A 136 -8.03 2.56 4.07
N LEU A 137 -8.18 3.17 2.89
CA LEU A 137 -7.57 2.68 1.66
C LEU A 137 -6.04 2.78 1.71
N VAL A 138 -5.48 3.85 2.32
CA VAL A 138 -4.03 3.96 2.54
C VAL A 138 -3.56 2.91 3.57
N ALA A 139 -4.29 2.69 4.65
CA ALA A 139 -3.99 1.63 5.61
C ALA A 139 -3.98 0.24 4.94
N GLY A 140 -4.93 -0.02 4.05
CA GLY A 140 -4.97 -1.25 3.23
C GLY A 140 -3.78 -1.37 2.27
N LEU A 141 -3.40 -0.28 1.60
CA LEU A 141 -2.19 -0.24 0.77
C LEU A 141 -0.96 -0.64 1.59
N LEU A 142 -0.76 -0.03 2.78
CA LEU A 142 0.38 -0.32 3.65
C LEU A 142 0.35 -1.78 4.14
N ALA A 143 -0.81 -2.27 4.58
CA ALA A 143 -0.97 -3.66 5.02
C ALA A 143 -0.62 -4.64 3.90
N LEU A 144 -1.15 -4.45 2.69
CA LEU A 144 -0.87 -5.32 1.55
C LEU A 144 0.61 -5.30 1.17
N MET A 145 1.24 -4.11 1.11
CA MET A 145 2.66 -3.98 0.82
C MET A 145 3.51 -4.76 1.83
N THR A 146 3.27 -4.58 3.11
CA THR A 146 4.08 -5.19 4.17
C THR A 146 3.84 -6.71 4.31
N ILE A 147 2.62 -7.20 4.06
CA ILE A 147 2.32 -8.63 3.96
C ILE A 147 3.12 -9.27 2.81
N LEU A 148 3.19 -8.63 1.64
CA LEU A 148 3.99 -9.13 0.53
C LEU A 148 5.48 -9.12 0.85
N LEU A 149 5.98 -8.09 1.54
CA LEU A 149 7.37 -8.05 1.99
C LEU A 149 7.71 -9.19 2.96
N ILE A 150 6.79 -9.57 3.86
CA ILE A 150 6.94 -10.77 4.70
C ILE A 150 7.03 -12.03 3.84
N GLY A 151 6.24 -12.13 2.77
CA GLY A 151 6.34 -13.24 1.82
C GLY A 151 7.72 -13.34 1.16
N PHE A 152 8.39 -12.21 0.94
CA PHE A 152 9.78 -12.18 0.41
C PHE A 152 10.87 -12.30 1.49
N ALA A 153 10.53 -12.19 2.76
CA ALA A 153 11.50 -12.22 3.86
C ALA A 153 12.39 -13.48 3.89
N PRO A 154 11.87 -14.70 3.68
CA PRO A 154 12.71 -15.91 3.63
C PRO A 154 13.75 -15.86 2.50
N VAL A 155 13.37 -15.31 1.33
CA VAL A 155 14.28 -15.14 0.20
C VAL A 155 15.36 -14.12 0.53
N ALA A 156 14.96 -12.96 1.10
CA ALA A 156 15.88 -11.92 1.55
C ALA A 156 16.89 -12.47 2.58
N TRP A 157 16.41 -13.29 3.53
CA TRP A 157 17.26 -13.90 4.54
C TRP A 157 18.26 -14.89 3.92
N LEU A 158 17.82 -15.74 3.00
CA LEU A 158 18.69 -16.70 2.32
C LEU A 158 19.80 -15.99 1.54
N PHE A 159 19.46 -14.92 0.80
CA PHE A 159 20.44 -14.12 0.08
C PHE A 159 21.40 -13.38 1.03
N SER A 160 20.95 -12.97 2.21
CA SER A 160 21.79 -12.33 3.21
C SER A 160 22.91 -13.25 3.73
N GLN A 161 22.69 -14.58 3.71
CA GLN A 161 23.69 -15.57 4.09
C GLN A 161 24.66 -15.92 2.94
N SER A 162 24.30 -15.60 1.70
CA SER A 162 25.02 -16.03 0.50
C SER A 162 25.81 -14.90 -0.16
N THR A 163 25.59 -13.64 0.19
CA THR A 163 26.25 -12.50 -0.44
C THR A 163 26.77 -11.50 0.60
N GLU A 164 27.99 -11.02 0.37
CA GLU A 164 28.59 -9.92 1.14
C GLU A 164 28.42 -8.55 0.44
N SER A 165 27.88 -8.57 -0.78
CA SER A 165 27.75 -7.35 -1.58
C SER A 165 26.57 -6.49 -1.14
N LEU A 166 26.85 -5.34 -0.56
CA LEU A 166 25.86 -4.34 -0.15
C LEU A 166 24.99 -3.87 -1.33
N ALA A 167 25.59 -3.69 -2.51
CA ALA A 167 24.87 -3.22 -3.70
C ALA A 167 23.85 -4.24 -4.19
N TRP A 168 24.20 -5.54 -4.22
CA TRP A 168 23.30 -6.62 -4.61
C TRP A 168 22.15 -6.77 -3.60
N MET A 169 22.45 -6.70 -2.30
CA MET A 169 21.45 -6.78 -1.26
C MET A 169 20.47 -5.60 -1.31
N GLY A 170 20.99 -4.39 -1.54
CA GLY A 170 20.16 -3.19 -1.74
C GLY A 170 19.26 -3.29 -2.97
N ALA A 171 19.79 -3.80 -4.09
CA ALA A 171 19.01 -4.01 -5.31
C ALA A 171 17.89 -5.03 -5.11
N LEU A 172 18.16 -6.14 -4.43
CA LEU A 172 17.17 -7.17 -4.11
C LEU A 172 16.00 -6.59 -3.29
N HIS A 173 16.30 -5.83 -2.24
CA HIS A 173 15.28 -5.18 -1.44
C HIS A 173 14.47 -4.16 -2.24
N LEU A 174 15.10 -3.39 -3.14
CA LEU A 174 14.37 -2.47 -4.02
C LEU A 174 13.40 -3.19 -4.96
N ILE A 175 13.79 -4.36 -5.49
CA ILE A 175 12.91 -5.20 -6.31
C ILE A 175 11.70 -5.66 -5.50
N PHE A 176 11.89 -6.18 -4.29
CA PHE A 176 10.80 -6.60 -3.42
C PHE A 176 9.87 -5.46 -3.06
N TRP A 177 10.43 -4.30 -2.73
CA TRP A 177 9.68 -3.07 -2.48
C TRP A 177 8.90 -2.61 -3.71
N GLY A 178 9.52 -2.65 -4.89
CA GLY A 178 8.87 -2.31 -6.14
C GLY A 178 7.66 -3.19 -6.42
N ILE A 179 7.81 -4.52 -6.29
CA ILE A 179 6.70 -5.47 -6.46
C ILE A 179 5.59 -5.19 -5.45
N ALA A 180 5.92 -5.08 -4.17
CA ALA A 180 4.95 -4.82 -3.11
C ALA A 180 4.19 -3.50 -3.35
N THR A 181 4.91 -2.45 -3.76
CA THR A 181 4.32 -1.15 -4.09
C THR A 181 3.35 -1.24 -5.26
N VAL A 182 3.68 -1.95 -6.33
CA VAL A 182 2.78 -2.13 -7.48
C VAL A 182 1.47 -2.79 -7.06
N PHE A 183 1.51 -3.84 -6.24
CA PHE A 183 0.30 -4.50 -5.76
C PHE A 183 -0.50 -3.60 -4.81
N GLY A 184 0.16 -2.91 -3.88
CA GLY A 184 -0.49 -1.95 -2.99
C GLY A 184 -1.18 -0.81 -3.76
N LEU A 185 -0.51 -0.25 -4.77
CA LEU A 185 -1.08 0.79 -5.62
C LEU A 185 -2.24 0.28 -6.49
N ARG A 186 -2.20 -0.98 -6.95
CA ARG A 186 -3.35 -1.60 -7.64
C ARG A 186 -4.55 -1.71 -6.72
N PHE A 187 -4.34 -2.12 -5.47
CA PHE A 187 -5.41 -2.15 -4.47
C PHE A 187 -5.99 -0.74 -4.23
N LEU A 188 -5.13 0.26 -4.03
CA LEU A 188 -5.56 1.63 -3.82
C LEU A 188 -6.32 2.19 -5.03
N ASN A 189 -5.84 1.95 -6.25
CA ASN A 189 -6.52 2.34 -7.48
C ASN A 189 -7.90 1.69 -7.62
N ALA A 190 -8.00 0.39 -7.33
CA ALA A 190 -9.28 -0.30 -7.33
C ALA A 190 -10.26 0.30 -6.31
N GLY A 191 -9.79 0.62 -5.09
CA GLY A 191 -10.60 1.33 -4.10
C GLY A 191 -11.03 2.72 -4.57
N PHE A 192 -10.08 3.45 -5.15
CA PHE A 192 -10.33 4.81 -5.66
C PHE A 192 -11.35 4.83 -6.81
N SER A 193 -11.32 3.86 -7.72
CA SER A 193 -12.28 3.76 -8.83
C SER A 193 -13.72 3.62 -8.36
N HIS A 194 -13.95 3.10 -7.16
CA HIS A 194 -15.27 3.01 -6.55
C HIS A 194 -15.73 4.31 -5.84
N THR A 195 -14.87 5.32 -5.69
CA THR A 195 -15.21 6.59 -5.00
C THR A 195 -15.94 7.60 -5.88
N GLN A 196 -16.42 7.19 -7.05
CA GLN A 196 -17.13 8.06 -8.03
C GLN A 196 -16.26 9.20 -8.58
N ALA A 197 -14.95 9.07 -8.53
CA ALA A 197 -14.05 10.05 -9.13
C ALA A 197 -14.26 10.11 -10.66
N ARG A 198 -14.38 11.34 -11.20
CA ARG A 198 -14.59 11.58 -12.64
C ARG A 198 -13.31 11.44 -13.46
N SER A 199 -12.15 11.52 -12.83
CA SER A 199 -10.84 11.48 -13.48
C SER A 199 -9.81 10.78 -12.60
N ASN A 200 -8.97 9.96 -13.21
CA ASN A 200 -7.85 9.31 -12.55
C ASN A 200 -6.55 10.16 -12.59
N ALA A 201 -6.57 11.34 -13.20
CA ALA A 201 -5.36 12.16 -13.36
C ALA A 201 -4.78 12.56 -12.00
N GLY A 202 -5.60 12.99 -11.05
CA GLY A 202 -5.17 13.33 -9.70
C GLY A 202 -4.56 12.15 -8.97
N PHE A 203 -5.16 10.96 -9.10
CA PHE A 203 -4.64 9.73 -8.54
C PHE A 203 -3.26 9.36 -9.13
N ASN A 204 -3.12 9.41 -10.44
CA ASN A 204 -1.83 9.10 -11.11
C ASN A 204 -0.73 10.08 -10.69
N THR A 205 -1.04 11.37 -10.57
CA THR A 205 -0.09 12.38 -10.05
C THR A 205 0.30 12.05 -8.61
N TRP A 206 -0.66 11.69 -7.77
CA TRP A 206 -0.38 11.29 -6.40
C TRP A 206 0.52 10.04 -6.32
N VAL A 207 0.32 9.04 -7.18
CA VAL A 207 1.17 7.84 -7.24
C VAL A 207 2.62 8.21 -7.46
N VAL A 208 2.90 9.14 -8.38
CA VAL A 208 4.28 9.63 -8.61
C VAL A 208 4.83 10.30 -7.36
N ILE A 209 4.06 11.18 -6.71
CA ILE A 209 4.48 11.85 -5.47
C ILE A 209 4.76 10.81 -4.38
N PHE A 210 3.86 9.84 -4.17
CA PHE A 210 4.02 8.80 -3.16
C PHE A 210 5.30 7.99 -3.37
N VAL A 211 5.54 7.52 -4.59
CA VAL A 211 6.76 6.76 -4.93
C VAL A 211 8.02 7.60 -4.69
N LEU A 212 8.02 8.87 -5.09
CA LEU A 212 9.15 9.77 -4.85
C LEU A 212 9.39 9.99 -3.34
N VAL A 213 8.34 10.20 -2.56
CA VAL A 213 8.45 10.38 -1.10
C VAL A 213 8.99 9.11 -0.43
N VAL A 214 8.49 7.93 -0.81
CA VAL A 214 8.98 6.65 -0.27
C VAL A 214 10.46 6.44 -0.63
N LEU A 215 10.85 6.66 -1.87
CA LEU A 215 12.25 6.55 -2.31
C LEU A 215 13.15 7.55 -1.57
N GLN A 216 12.70 8.80 -1.42
CA GLN A 216 13.45 9.81 -0.69
C GLN A 216 13.56 9.46 0.81
N MET A 217 12.53 8.85 1.39
CA MET A 217 12.56 8.40 2.78
C MET A 217 13.57 7.26 3.00
N THR A 218 13.70 6.33 2.03
CA THR A 218 14.74 5.29 2.11
C THR A 218 16.14 5.89 2.12
N THR A 219 16.33 7.03 1.45
CA THR A 219 17.61 7.75 1.43
C THR A 219 17.84 8.56 2.71
N ALA A 220 16.80 9.19 3.24
CA ALA A 220 16.87 9.98 4.47
C ALA A 220 17.17 9.12 5.72
N LEU A 221 16.73 7.86 5.70
CA LEU A 221 16.90 6.90 6.80
C LEU A 221 18.13 5.99 6.62
N ARG A 222 19.05 6.32 5.71
CA ARG A 222 20.30 5.56 5.52
C ARG A 222 21.13 5.48 6.80
N PRO A 223 21.90 4.42 6.97
CA PRO A 223 21.87 3.16 6.22
C PRO A 223 20.71 2.30 6.70
N ILE A 224 19.96 1.73 5.76
CA ILE A 224 18.97 0.67 6.05
C ILE A 224 19.68 -0.68 5.95
N VAL A 225 20.60 -0.79 4.98
CA VAL A 225 21.47 -1.94 4.75
C VAL A 225 22.92 -1.47 4.88
N GLY A 226 23.75 -2.17 5.66
CA GLY A 226 25.15 -1.80 5.92
C GLY A 226 25.38 -1.26 7.33
N THR A 227 26.65 -1.17 7.74
CA THR A 227 27.05 -0.70 9.07
C THR A 227 27.11 0.83 9.13
N ALA A 228 26.56 1.42 10.20
CA ALA A 228 26.79 2.82 10.56
C ALA A 228 26.75 2.99 12.08
N GLU A 229 27.55 3.92 12.56
CA GLU A 229 27.64 4.29 13.98
C GLU A 229 26.50 5.24 14.40
N THR A 230 25.80 5.88 13.44
CA THR A 230 24.74 6.86 13.69
C THR A 230 23.39 6.43 13.10
N LEU A 231 22.29 6.80 13.80
CA LEU A 231 20.92 6.50 13.36
C LEU A 231 20.52 7.24 12.07
N LEU A 232 21.05 8.44 11.85
CA LEU A 232 20.74 9.28 10.68
C LEU A 232 22.04 9.67 9.96
N PRO A 233 22.02 9.79 8.61
CA PRO A 233 23.18 10.22 7.86
C PRO A 233 23.49 11.69 8.12
N GLU A 234 24.77 12.06 8.22
CA GLU A 234 25.22 13.44 8.33
C GLU A 234 25.02 14.22 7.02
N GLU A 235 25.14 13.53 5.87
CA GLU A 235 24.95 14.13 4.54
C GLU A 235 23.56 13.85 3.97
N LYS A 236 22.86 14.91 3.55
CA LYS A 236 21.57 14.83 2.86
C LYS A 236 21.81 14.74 1.34
N LYS A 237 21.54 13.56 0.74
CA LYS A 237 21.63 13.36 -0.72
C LYS A 237 20.27 12.94 -1.27
N PHE A 238 19.99 13.33 -2.54
CA PHE A 238 18.82 12.86 -3.25
C PHE A 238 19.00 11.38 -3.64
N PHE A 239 17.90 10.58 -3.65
CA PHE A 239 17.94 9.14 -3.88
C PHE A 239 18.72 8.75 -5.14
N VAL A 240 18.43 9.38 -6.27
CA VAL A 240 19.09 9.09 -7.56
C VAL A 240 20.58 9.39 -7.52
N SER A 241 20.97 10.53 -6.91
CA SER A 241 22.38 10.92 -6.77
C SER A 241 23.15 9.90 -5.93
N HIS A 242 22.56 9.44 -4.83
CA HIS A 242 23.17 8.42 -3.99
C HIS A 242 23.41 7.09 -4.72
N TRP A 243 22.41 6.64 -5.49
CA TRP A 243 22.51 5.40 -6.25
C TRP A 243 23.61 5.47 -7.32
N VAL A 244 23.69 6.60 -8.05
CA VAL A 244 24.76 6.83 -9.03
C VAL A 244 26.14 6.81 -8.37
N ASP A 245 26.28 7.40 -7.18
CA ASP A 245 27.52 7.38 -6.41
C ASP A 245 27.89 5.94 -5.99
N CYS A 246 26.93 5.16 -5.51
CA CYS A 246 27.17 3.75 -5.12
C CYS A 246 27.58 2.86 -6.30
N LEU A 247 27.06 3.12 -7.50
CA LEU A 247 27.43 2.39 -8.72
C LEU A 247 28.83 2.77 -9.23
N LYS A 248 29.32 3.99 -8.94
CA LYS A 248 30.63 4.49 -9.35
C LYS A 248 31.77 4.09 -8.39
N LEU A 249 31.47 3.64 -7.20
CA LEU A 249 32.50 3.20 -6.23
C LEU A 249 33.19 1.93 -6.76
N PRO A 250 34.53 1.92 -6.88
CA PRO A 250 35.28 0.72 -7.25
C PRO A 250 35.10 -0.35 -6.16
N LYS A 251 35.02 -1.63 -6.59
CA LYS A 251 34.95 -2.80 -5.68
C LYS A 251 36.01 -2.66 -4.59
N PRO A 252 35.67 -2.89 -3.32
CA PRO A 252 36.69 -2.97 -2.27
C PRO A 252 37.74 -4.01 -2.68
N LYS A 253 39.02 -3.61 -2.66
CA LYS A 253 40.13 -4.53 -2.85
C LYS A 253 39.98 -5.63 -1.81
N ALA A 254 39.96 -6.91 -2.28
CA ALA A 254 40.11 -8.05 -1.42
C ALA A 254 41.31 -7.81 -0.49
N ARG A 255 41.09 -7.90 0.79
CA ARG A 255 42.22 -8.01 1.77
C ARG A 255 42.84 -9.37 1.56
N ASP A 256 44.05 -9.37 1.05
CA ASP A 256 44.98 -10.49 1.08
C ASP A 256 45.30 -10.85 2.55
#